data_09e00305d34963c004b3e26538b56925
#
_entry.id   09e00305d34963c004b3e26538b56925
#
_cell.length_a   1.000
_cell.length_b   1.000
_cell.length_c   1.000
_cell.angle_alpha   90.00
_cell.angle_beta   90.00
_cell.angle_gamma   90.00
#
_symmetry.space_group_name_H-M   'P 1'
#
loop_
_entity.id
_entity.type
_entity.pdbx_description
1 polymer ?
#
loop_
_entity_poly.entity_id
_entity_poly.type
_entity_poly.pdbx_seq_one_letter_code
_entity_poly.pdbx_strand_id
1 'polypeptide(L)'
;MSKISPDLLQKIKSAVNLIEIIGEHIVLKKAGSQYVGLCPFHSERTPSFSVSEQKQLYHCYGCKLGGDLITFVMDILSLSFPEAIEELASRARIELPKEFFQDQRHQNPMQSERFSLFYKLNRFVAAFYHQTLKDHSNIENYILSRGVNPQEIKNFYLGFATLDWDNLAKHLESKKAPLGPALELGLIRPSQKQEGGYYDLFRNRVMFPILNSRGKISGFGGRIIDTKDNPKYLNSNDSLIFQKSKLAYGLFQAQKHIRDLDTVIIVEGYFDVLAMHSAGFHNVIASCGTSLTEEHLKLLRKLASKIILLFDGDQAGKDAMERSMVLGLKQGLVLYGTALPDVMDPDEILFDQTTGQKKDGGNDQMKEIIAQAFPLLDNNIENEIKRSHKNLEEKTIATKKIAEWLALFQDPIGREIRMQKVSQELGIQKELFGLKPILSKQDKKPSLKYKNTSSKAISVRDKILLCAVLQDEAIISLLLEHKKKLP
;
A
#
# COMPACT_ATOMS: atom_id res chain seq x y z
N MET A 1 9.60 -24.79 -8.97
CA MET A 1 8.26 -24.69 -9.56
C MET A 1 7.48 -25.88 -9.09
N SER A 2 6.46 -25.70 -8.24
CA SER A 2 5.62 -26.77 -7.70
C SER A 2 4.95 -27.51 -8.86
N LYS A 3 5.19 -28.82 -8.97
CA LYS A 3 4.54 -29.66 -9.97
C LYS A 3 3.11 -30.01 -9.52
N ILE A 4 2.21 -29.05 -9.62
CA ILE A 4 0.78 -29.40 -9.63
C ILE A 4 0.55 -30.14 -10.94
N SER A 5 -0.10 -31.30 -10.88
CA SER A 5 -0.45 -31.98 -12.12
C SER A 5 -1.38 -31.09 -12.95
N PRO A 6 -1.19 -30.99 -14.26
CA PRO A 6 -2.08 -30.23 -15.14
C PRO A 6 -3.55 -30.62 -14.94
N ASP A 7 -3.83 -31.89 -14.67
CA ASP A 7 -5.17 -32.41 -14.45
C ASP A 7 -5.85 -31.85 -13.17
N LEU A 8 -5.09 -31.72 -12.07
CA LEU A 8 -5.58 -31.12 -10.84
C LEU A 8 -5.88 -29.63 -11.02
N LEU A 9 -4.98 -28.93 -11.71
CA LEU A 9 -5.17 -27.52 -12.07
C LEU A 9 -6.44 -27.31 -12.91
N GLN A 10 -6.64 -28.16 -13.91
CA GLN A 10 -7.82 -28.17 -14.76
C GLN A 10 -9.09 -28.46 -13.94
N LYS A 11 -9.01 -29.44 -13.03
CA LYS A 11 -10.12 -29.81 -12.15
C LYS A 11 -10.56 -28.65 -11.23
N ILE A 12 -9.59 -27.93 -10.65
CA ILE A 12 -9.87 -26.75 -9.83
C ILE A 12 -10.50 -25.65 -10.67
N LYS A 13 -9.90 -25.34 -11.84
CA LYS A 13 -10.42 -24.30 -12.75
C LYS A 13 -11.82 -24.61 -13.27
N SER A 14 -12.15 -25.89 -13.50
CA SER A 14 -13.49 -26.27 -13.96
C SER A 14 -14.55 -26.30 -12.85
N ALA A 15 -14.14 -26.45 -11.59
CA ALA A 15 -15.03 -26.50 -10.44
C ALA A 15 -15.39 -25.11 -9.89
N VAL A 16 -14.67 -24.05 -10.27
CA VAL A 16 -14.90 -22.67 -9.81
C VAL A 16 -15.08 -21.74 -11.01
N ASN A 17 -16.20 -21.03 -11.02
CA ASN A 17 -16.50 -20.11 -12.13
C ASN A 17 -15.83 -18.76 -11.89
N LEU A 18 -15.06 -18.29 -12.90
CA LEU A 18 -14.39 -17.00 -12.86
C LEU A 18 -15.36 -15.83 -12.66
N ILE A 19 -16.56 -15.88 -13.26
CA ILE A 19 -17.56 -14.82 -13.14
C ILE A 19 -18.07 -14.70 -11.71
N GLU A 20 -18.30 -15.83 -11.04
CA GLU A 20 -18.76 -15.85 -9.65
C GLU A 20 -17.70 -15.23 -8.72
N ILE A 21 -16.45 -15.63 -8.88
CA ILE A 21 -15.34 -15.08 -8.07
C ILE A 21 -15.15 -13.59 -8.32
N ILE A 22 -15.20 -13.15 -9.57
CA ILE A 22 -15.09 -11.71 -9.88
C ILE A 22 -16.32 -10.96 -9.36
N GLY A 23 -17.51 -11.57 -9.45
CA GLY A 23 -18.76 -11.00 -8.95
C GLY A 23 -18.79 -10.73 -7.44
N GLU A 24 -17.96 -11.43 -6.64
CA GLU A 24 -17.77 -11.13 -5.22
C GLU A 24 -17.08 -9.78 -4.97
N HIS A 25 -16.37 -9.26 -5.98
CA HIS A 25 -15.55 -8.06 -5.86
C HIS A 25 -16.07 -6.86 -6.66
N ILE A 26 -16.72 -7.11 -7.79
CA ILE A 26 -17.25 -6.04 -8.68
C ILE A 26 -18.61 -6.43 -9.25
N VAL A 27 -19.40 -5.42 -9.62
CA VAL A 27 -20.67 -5.63 -10.34
C VAL A 27 -20.38 -5.88 -11.81
N LEU A 28 -20.71 -7.08 -12.29
CA LEU A 28 -20.59 -7.46 -13.69
C LEU A 28 -21.94 -7.32 -14.41
N LYS A 29 -21.93 -6.71 -15.60
CA LYS A 29 -23.09 -6.61 -16.50
C LYS A 29 -22.82 -7.39 -17.78
N LYS A 30 -23.80 -8.17 -18.24
CA LYS A 30 -23.67 -8.91 -19.49
C LYS A 30 -23.68 -7.95 -20.69
N ALA A 31 -22.68 -8.06 -21.55
CA ALA A 31 -22.52 -7.27 -22.77
C ALA A 31 -22.18 -8.21 -23.93
N GLY A 32 -23.19 -8.64 -24.68
CA GLY A 32 -23.04 -9.65 -25.73
C GLY A 32 -22.59 -11.00 -25.16
N SER A 33 -21.46 -11.52 -25.65
CA SER A 33 -20.84 -12.79 -25.22
C SER A 33 -19.90 -12.65 -24.02
N GLN A 34 -19.75 -11.44 -23.46
CA GLN A 34 -18.85 -11.15 -22.37
C GLN A 34 -19.58 -10.48 -21.20
N TYR A 35 -18.91 -10.41 -20.05
CA TYR A 35 -19.33 -9.60 -18.92
C TYR A 35 -18.40 -8.41 -18.78
N VAL A 36 -18.94 -7.23 -18.47
CA VAL A 36 -18.16 -6.01 -18.29
C VAL A 36 -18.46 -5.36 -16.94
N GLY A 37 -17.45 -4.74 -16.34
CA GLY A 37 -17.56 -4.04 -15.07
C GLY A 37 -16.47 -3.00 -14.92
N LEU A 38 -16.48 -2.28 -13.80
CA LEU A 38 -15.37 -1.43 -13.40
C LEU A 38 -14.20 -2.32 -12.93
N CYS A 39 -12.98 -1.95 -13.31
CA CYS A 39 -11.80 -2.74 -12.97
C CYS A 39 -11.53 -2.72 -11.45
N PRO A 40 -11.28 -3.87 -10.80
CA PRO A 40 -10.94 -3.89 -9.39
C PRO A 40 -9.47 -3.55 -9.10
N PHE A 41 -8.65 -3.35 -10.16
CA PHE A 41 -7.21 -3.14 -10.06
C PHE A 41 -6.77 -1.71 -10.34
N HIS A 42 -7.67 -0.85 -10.88
CA HIS A 42 -7.42 0.58 -11.06
C HIS A 42 -8.76 1.34 -11.01
N SER A 43 -8.69 2.62 -10.67
CA SER A 43 -9.88 3.48 -10.64
C SER A 43 -10.28 3.92 -12.04
N GLU A 44 -11.56 3.75 -12.37
CA GLU A 44 -12.15 4.20 -13.62
C GLU A 44 -13.64 4.55 -13.45
N ARG A 45 -14.13 5.44 -14.31
CA ARG A 45 -15.56 5.82 -14.31
C ARG A 45 -16.38 5.07 -15.37
N THR A 46 -15.72 4.53 -16.36
CA THR A 46 -16.34 3.79 -17.47
C THR A 46 -15.84 2.34 -17.45
N PRO A 47 -16.73 1.35 -17.54
CA PRO A 47 -16.33 -0.05 -17.48
C PRO A 47 -15.33 -0.41 -18.59
N SER A 48 -14.13 -0.83 -18.20
CA SER A 48 -13.10 -1.33 -19.14
C SER A 48 -12.64 -2.75 -18.83
N PHE A 49 -13.16 -3.34 -17.75
CA PHE A 49 -12.86 -4.70 -17.34
C PHE A 49 -13.81 -5.68 -18.00
N SER A 50 -13.28 -6.58 -18.82
CA SER A 50 -14.06 -7.57 -19.59
C SER A 50 -13.73 -8.99 -19.14
N VAL A 51 -14.75 -9.82 -19.00
CA VAL A 51 -14.62 -11.22 -18.61
C VAL A 51 -15.30 -12.10 -19.67
N SER A 52 -14.54 -13.04 -20.22
CA SER A 52 -15.04 -14.05 -21.15
C SER A 52 -15.40 -15.34 -20.39
N GLU A 53 -16.68 -15.64 -20.34
CA GLU A 53 -17.18 -16.89 -19.74
C GLU A 53 -16.66 -18.13 -20.48
N GLN A 54 -16.68 -18.11 -21.81
CA GLN A 54 -16.24 -19.26 -22.62
C GLN A 54 -14.74 -19.53 -22.47
N LYS A 55 -13.91 -18.46 -22.40
CA LYS A 55 -12.46 -18.59 -22.30
C LYS A 55 -11.97 -18.69 -20.88
N GLN A 56 -12.83 -18.38 -19.87
CA GLN A 56 -12.44 -18.27 -18.46
C GLN A 56 -11.23 -17.33 -18.28
N LEU A 57 -11.25 -16.18 -18.98
CA LEU A 57 -10.21 -15.15 -18.96
C LEU A 57 -10.86 -13.80 -18.72
N TYR A 58 -10.10 -12.95 -18.03
CA TYR A 58 -10.43 -11.54 -17.91
C TYR A 58 -9.37 -10.66 -18.56
N HIS A 59 -9.74 -9.47 -18.99
CA HIS A 59 -8.82 -8.46 -19.49
C HIS A 59 -9.38 -7.06 -19.21
N CYS A 60 -8.56 -6.20 -18.66
CA CYS A 60 -8.87 -4.78 -18.49
C CYS A 60 -8.26 -3.97 -19.65
N TYR A 61 -9.09 -3.28 -20.40
CA TYR A 61 -8.63 -2.41 -21.49
C TYR A 61 -8.03 -1.10 -20.99
N GLY A 62 -8.29 -0.70 -19.72
CA GLY A 62 -7.69 0.46 -19.06
C GLY A 62 -6.25 0.20 -18.62
N CYS A 63 -6.05 -0.62 -17.61
CA CYS A 63 -4.73 -0.90 -17.04
C CYS A 63 -3.94 -2.04 -17.71
N LYS A 64 -4.52 -2.71 -18.73
CA LYS A 64 -3.93 -3.83 -19.48
C LYS A 64 -3.67 -5.10 -18.66
N LEU A 65 -4.14 -5.17 -17.43
CA LEU A 65 -4.09 -6.40 -16.64
C LEU A 65 -5.06 -7.42 -17.23
N GLY A 66 -4.65 -8.68 -17.23
CA GLY A 66 -5.47 -9.78 -17.70
C GLY A 66 -4.91 -11.12 -17.26
N GLY A 67 -5.77 -12.14 -17.24
CA GLY A 67 -5.36 -13.46 -16.80
C GLY A 67 -6.53 -14.42 -16.69
N ASP A 68 -6.28 -15.53 -16.03
CA ASP A 68 -7.25 -16.57 -15.72
C ASP A 68 -7.74 -16.46 -14.26
N LEU A 69 -8.56 -17.42 -13.84
CA LEU A 69 -9.08 -17.52 -12.47
C LEU A 69 -7.99 -17.45 -11.40
N ILE A 70 -6.87 -18.16 -11.61
CA ILE A 70 -5.80 -18.22 -10.62
C ILE A 70 -5.09 -16.87 -10.54
N THR A 71 -4.78 -16.28 -11.69
CA THR A 71 -4.16 -14.94 -11.77
C THR A 71 -5.05 -13.89 -11.09
N PHE A 72 -6.38 -13.94 -11.33
CA PHE A 72 -7.31 -13.04 -10.67
C PHE A 72 -7.26 -13.16 -9.14
N VAL A 73 -7.32 -14.39 -8.61
CA VAL A 73 -7.28 -14.64 -7.16
C VAL A 73 -5.93 -14.23 -6.57
N MET A 74 -4.82 -14.49 -7.27
CA MET A 74 -3.49 -14.03 -6.86
C MET A 74 -3.44 -12.51 -6.73
N ASP A 75 -3.96 -11.78 -7.72
CA ASP A 75 -3.87 -10.33 -7.78
C ASP A 75 -4.84 -9.67 -6.81
N ILE A 76 -6.11 -10.12 -6.74
CA ILE A 76 -7.13 -9.48 -5.91
C ILE A 76 -6.91 -9.74 -4.42
N LEU A 77 -6.44 -10.93 -4.05
CA LEU A 77 -6.17 -11.31 -2.67
C LEU A 77 -4.69 -11.16 -2.28
N SER A 78 -3.83 -10.73 -3.21
CA SER A 78 -2.38 -10.64 -3.02
C SER A 78 -1.77 -11.97 -2.55
N LEU A 79 -2.18 -13.07 -3.15
CA LEU A 79 -1.74 -14.43 -2.84
C LEU A 79 -0.59 -14.87 -3.78
N SER A 80 0.29 -15.73 -3.27
CA SER A 80 1.20 -16.50 -4.14
C SER A 80 0.42 -17.56 -4.92
N PHE A 81 1.01 -18.08 -6.01
CA PHE A 81 0.36 -19.12 -6.80
C PHE A 81 -0.09 -20.33 -5.97
N PRO A 82 0.71 -20.90 -5.05
CA PRO A 82 0.27 -22.01 -4.22
C PRO A 82 -0.91 -21.64 -3.30
N GLU A 83 -0.87 -20.46 -2.70
CA GLU A 83 -1.95 -19.99 -1.81
C GLU A 83 -3.26 -19.74 -2.57
N ALA A 84 -3.17 -19.23 -3.80
CA ALA A 84 -4.34 -19.09 -4.66
C ALA A 84 -4.95 -20.46 -5.03
N ILE A 85 -4.10 -21.46 -5.23
CA ILE A 85 -4.57 -22.84 -5.44
C ILE A 85 -5.24 -23.44 -4.19
N GLU A 86 -4.68 -23.21 -2.99
CA GLU A 86 -5.30 -23.62 -1.73
C GLU A 86 -6.68 -22.98 -1.53
N GLU A 87 -6.78 -21.68 -1.77
CA GLU A 87 -8.04 -20.94 -1.67
C GLU A 87 -9.09 -21.48 -2.65
N LEU A 88 -8.71 -21.66 -3.92
CA LEU A 88 -9.60 -22.17 -4.95
C LEU A 88 -9.99 -23.64 -4.72
N ALA A 89 -9.07 -24.48 -4.27
CA ALA A 89 -9.35 -25.86 -3.93
C ALA A 89 -10.31 -25.98 -2.73
N SER A 90 -10.13 -25.13 -1.71
CA SER A 90 -11.05 -25.05 -0.57
C SER A 90 -12.46 -24.67 -1.01
N ARG A 91 -12.61 -23.68 -1.88
CA ARG A 91 -13.91 -23.27 -2.45
C ARG A 91 -14.54 -24.37 -3.31
N ALA A 92 -13.73 -25.06 -4.10
CA ALA A 92 -14.14 -26.19 -4.93
C ALA A 92 -14.42 -27.46 -4.12
N ARG A 93 -14.12 -27.50 -2.83
CA ARG A 93 -14.12 -28.69 -1.97
C ARG A 93 -13.28 -29.85 -2.54
N ILE A 94 -12.16 -29.50 -3.16
CA ILE A 94 -11.19 -30.44 -3.72
C ILE A 94 -10.06 -30.60 -2.71
N GLU A 95 -9.81 -31.83 -2.28
CA GLU A 95 -8.65 -32.13 -1.45
C GLU A 95 -7.39 -32.06 -2.29
N LEU A 96 -6.42 -31.25 -1.84
CA LEU A 96 -5.11 -31.16 -2.45
C LEU A 96 -4.25 -32.37 -2.01
N PRO A 97 -3.49 -32.98 -2.93
CA PRO A 97 -2.59 -34.08 -2.58
C PRO A 97 -1.57 -33.64 -1.51
N LYS A 98 -1.18 -34.55 -0.64
CA LYS A 98 -0.16 -34.29 0.38
C LYS A 98 1.17 -33.83 -0.25
N GLU A 99 1.46 -34.29 -1.45
CA GLU A 99 2.63 -33.90 -2.27
C GLU A 99 2.60 -32.41 -2.65
N PHE A 100 1.42 -31.83 -2.87
CA PHE A 100 1.28 -30.38 -3.12
C PHE A 100 1.81 -29.55 -1.95
N PHE A 101 1.50 -29.97 -0.76
CA PHE A 101 2.03 -29.37 0.46
C PHE A 101 3.49 -29.72 0.70
N GLN A 102 3.97 -30.87 0.15
CA GLN A 102 5.36 -31.28 0.25
C GLN A 102 6.26 -30.50 -0.72
N ASP A 103 5.82 -30.15 -1.91
CA ASP A 103 6.57 -29.30 -2.86
C ASP A 103 6.67 -27.84 -2.38
N GLN A 104 5.66 -27.35 -1.66
CA GLN A 104 5.79 -26.11 -0.89
C GLN A 104 6.75 -26.29 0.30
N ARG A 105 6.82 -27.47 0.86
CA ARG A 105 7.76 -27.87 1.91
C ARG A 105 9.20 -28.03 1.38
N HIS A 106 9.45 -28.19 0.08
CA HIS A 106 10.80 -28.25 -0.49
C HIS A 106 11.53 -26.91 -0.55
N GLN A 107 10.85 -25.80 -0.28
CA GLN A 107 11.51 -24.58 0.19
C GLN A 107 11.51 -24.48 1.73
N ASN A 108 11.79 -25.55 2.47
CA ASN A 108 11.87 -25.67 3.91
C ASN A 108 10.54 -25.99 4.62
N PRO A 109 10.15 -27.30 4.79
CA PRO A 109 8.94 -27.69 5.53
C PRO A 109 8.93 -27.17 6.96
N MET A 110 10.09 -27.14 7.62
CA MET A 110 10.28 -26.53 8.94
C MET A 110 9.90 -25.05 8.95
N GLN A 111 10.09 -24.33 7.85
CA GLN A 111 9.78 -22.91 7.77
C GLN A 111 8.28 -22.65 7.68
N SER A 112 7.51 -23.44 6.92
CA SER A 112 6.05 -23.32 6.81
C SER A 112 5.34 -23.63 8.12
N GLU A 113 5.74 -24.71 8.80
CA GLU A 113 5.22 -25.06 10.12
C GLU A 113 5.56 -23.98 11.16
N ARG A 114 6.78 -23.43 11.08
CA ARG A 114 7.26 -22.35 11.95
C ARG A 114 6.46 -21.06 11.72
N PHE A 115 6.15 -20.67 10.47
CA PHE A 115 5.26 -19.56 10.17
C PHE A 115 3.86 -19.78 10.80
N SER A 116 3.27 -20.95 10.59
CA SER A 116 1.97 -21.28 11.15
C SER A 116 1.97 -21.21 12.69
N LEU A 117 3.00 -21.75 13.31
CA LEU A 117 3.18 -21.71 14.76
C LEU A 117 3.29 -20.27 15.28
N PHE A 118 4.08 -19.42 14.62
CA PHE A 118 4.25 -18.03 15.02
C PHE A 118 2.95 -17.22 14.94
N TYR A 119 2.18 -17.37 13.86
CA TYR A 119 0.86 -16.73 13.77
C TYR A 119 -0.14 -17.23 14.83
N LYS A 120 -0.14 -18.53 15.12
CA LYS A 120 -0.97 -19.10 16.19
C LYS A 120 -0.57 -18.55 17.55
N LEU A 121 0.72 -18.44 17.81
CA LEU A 121 1.23 -17.91 19.08
C LEU A 121 0.91 -16.41 19.21
N ASN A 122 1.13 -15.59 18.16
CA ASN A 122 0.77 -14.19 18.21
C ASN A 122 -0.74 -13.98 18.42
N ARG A 123 -1.58 -14.80 17.78
CA ARG A 123 -3.02 -14.76 18.03
C ARG A 123 -3.38 -15.11 19.49
N PHE A 124 -2.73 -16.10 20.04
CA PHE A 124 -2.91 -16.50 21.44
C PHE A 124 -2.49 -15.37 22.39
N VAL A 125 -1.34 -14.76 22.16
CA VAL A 125 -0.82 -13.61 22.96
C VAL A 125 -1.72 -12.37 22.80
N ALA A 126 -2.22 -12.10 21.60
CA ALA A 126 -3.17 -11.01 21.39
C ALA A 126 -4.47 -11.23 22.17
N ALA A 127 -4.98 -12.47 22.22
CA ALA A 127 -6.16 -12.80 23.01
C ALA A 127 -5.93 -12.57 24.51
N PHE A 128 -4.75 -12.92 25.01
CA PHE A 128 -4.34 -12.63 26.39
C PHE A 128 -4.32 -11.13 26.66
N TYR A 129 -3.66 -10.33 25.86
CA TYR A 129 -3.61 -8.87 26.04
C TYR A 129 -4.99 -8.23 25.90
N HIS A 130 -5.82 -8.70 24.99
CA HIS A 130 -7.19 -8.19 24.83
C HIS A 130 -8.07 -8.49 26.04
N GLN A 131 -7.95 -9.69 26.63
CA GLN A 131 -8.64 -10.02 27.87
C GLN A 131 -8.12 -9.18 29.04
N THR A 132 -6.80 -9.03 29.15
CA THR A 132 -6.18 -8.16 30.17
C THR A 132 -6.70 -6.71 30.10
N LEU A 133 -6.92 -6.18 28.89
CA LEU A 133 -7.51 -4.84 28.72
C LEU A 133 -8.91 -4.76 29.31
N LYS A 134 -9.77 -5.75 29.09
CA LYS A 134 -11.13 -5.80 29.65
C LYS A 134 -11.16 -5.82 31.18
N ASP A 135 -10.13 -6.40 31.78
CA ASP A 135 -10.00 -6.51 33.24
C ASP A 135 -9.44 -5.19 33.85
N HIS A 136 -9.08 -4.19 33.00
CA HIS A 136 -8.48 -2.91 33.43
C HIS A 136 -9.22 -1.71 32.83
N SER A 137 -10.38 -1.39 33.41
CA SER A 137 -11.26 -0.29 32.95
C SER A 137 -10.59 1.09 32.88
N ASN A 138 -9.62 1.36 33.76
CA ASN A 138 -8.84 2.60 33.71
C ASN A 138 -8.03 2.76 32.42
N ILE A 139 -7.52 1.65 31.87
CA ILE A 139 -6.78 1.62 30.62
C ILE A 139 -7.72 1.75 29.42
N GLU A 140 -8.88 1.06 29.48
CA GLU A 140 -9.91 1.21 28.47
C GLU A 140 -10.39 2.68 28.41
N ASN A 141 -10.66 3.31 29.55
CA ASN A 141 -11.00 4.73 29.63
C ASN A 141 -9.92 5.64 29.07
N TYR A 142 -8.64 5.34 29.29
CA TYR A 142 -7.54 6.07 28.65
C TYR A 142 -7.59 5.95 27.12
N ILE A 143 -7.86 4.76 26.57
CA ILE A 143 -8.00 4.57 25.14
C ILE A 143 -9.21 5.35 24.60
N LEU A 144 -10.33 5.33 25.30
CA LEU A 144 -11.54 6.07 24.94
C LEU A 144 -11.29 7.58 24.96
N SER A 145 -10.55 8.09 25.97
CA SER A 145 -10.20 9.54 26.05
C SER A 145 -9.31 10.00 24.90
N ARG A 146 -8.61 9.08 24.23
CA ARG A 146 -7.84 9.33 23.01
C ARG A 146 -8.71 9.28 21.73
N GLY A 147 -10.02 9.33 21.84
CA GLY A 147 -10.94 9.33 20.72
C GLY A 147 -11.19 7.97 20.06
N VAL A 148 -10.71 6.89 20.64
CA VAL A 148 -10.92 5.55 20.10
C VAL A 148 -12.25 4.97 20.60
N ASN A 149 -13.19 4.70 19.71
CA ASN A 149 -14.49 4.16 20.11
C ASN A 149 -14.40 2.65 20.43
N PRO A 150 -15.37 2.08 21.19
CA PRO A 150 -15.36 0.66 21.58
C PRO A 150 -15.37 -0.31 20.39
N GLN A 151 -15.92 0.08 19.26
CA GLN A 151 -15.92 -0.76 18.06
C GLN A 151 -14.50 -0.90 17.49
N GLU A 152 -13.74 0.18 17.47
CA GLU A 152 -12.35 0.13 16.98
C GLU A 152 -11.41 -0.59 17.95
N ILE A 153 -11.66 -0.52 19.26
CA ILE A 153 -10.96 -1.38 20.24
C ILE A 153 -11.09 -2.87 19.86
N LYS A 154 -12.27 -3.29 19.42
CA LYS A 154 -12.54 -4.67 18.97
C LYS A 154 -11.97 -4.94 17.57
N ASN A 155 -12.19 -4.04 16.61
CA ASN A 155 -11.76 -4.20 15.22
C ASN A 155 -10.23 -4.32 15.09
N PHE A 156 -9.51 -3.53 15.89
CA PHE A 156 -8.04 -3.54 15.94
C PHE A 156 -7.50 -4.51 17.00
N TYR A 157 -8.39 -5.14 17.77
CA TYR A 157 -8.06 -6.13 18.78
C TYR A 157 -7.07 -5.60 19.83
N LEU A 158 -7.28 -4.34 20.26
CA LEU A 158 -6.39 -3.68 21.22
C LEU A 158 -6.31 -4.47 22.53
N GLY A 159 -5.18 -4.35 23.20
CA GLY A 159 -4.90 -5.04 24.44
C GLY A 159 -4.12 -4.22 25.43
N PHE A 160 -3.80 -4.83 26.56
CA PHE A 160 -2.97 -4.23 27.62
C PHE A 160 -1.96 -5.24 28.14
N ALA A 161 -0.71 -4.81 28.23
CA ALA A 161 0.35 -5.49 28.94
C ALA A 161 0.54 -4.84 30.31
N THR A 162 0.35 -5.60 31.39
CA THR A 162 0.44 -5.09 32.77
C THR A 162 1.84 -4.61 33.13
N LEU A 163 1.96 -4.01 34.33
CA LEU A 163 3.25 -3.56 34.86
C LEU A 163 4.16 -4.73 35.28
N ASP A 164 3.56 -5.90 35.51
CA ASP A 164 4.28 -7.08 35.95
C ASP A 164 5.40 -7.48 35.00
N TRP A 165 6.46 -8.06 35.55
CA TRP A 165 7.65 -8.42 34.79
C TRP A 165 7.47 -9.67 33.93
N ASP A 166 6.59 -10.59 34.30
CA ASP A 166 6.48 -11.96 33.77
C ASP A 166 5.05 -12.46 33.61
N ASN A 167 4.08 -11.54 33.46
CA ASN A 167 2.66 -11.89 33.38
C ASN A 167 2.37 -12.73 32.12
N LEU A 168 2.86 -12.34 30.95
CA LEU A 168 2.75 -13.12 29.73
C LEU A 168 3.54 -14.42 29.82
N ALA A 169 4.78 -14.39 30.36
CA ALA A 169 5.60 -15.57 30.50
C ALA A 169 4.90 -16.64 31.35
N LYS A 170 4.38 -16.28 32.52
CA LYS A 170 3.58 -17.17 33.38
C LYS A 170 2.32 -17.68 32.70
N HIS A 171 1.64 -16.82 31.92
CA HIS A 171 0.46 -17.25 31.15
C HIS A 171 0.85 -18.30 30.11
N LEU A 172 1.93 -18.11 29.36
CA LEU A 172 2.42 -19.07 28.37
C LEU A 172 2.76 -20.42 29.04
N GLU A 173 3.45 -20.39 30.16
CA GLU A 173 3.81 -21.60 30.93
C GLU A 173 2.57 -22.34 31.44
N SER A 174 1.62 -21.62 32.04
CA SER A 174 0.38 -22.20 32.57
C SER A 174 -0.46 -22.91 31.50
N LYS A 175 -0.42 -22.42 30.27
CA LYS A 175 -1.11 -22.99 29.10
C LYS A 175 -0.23 -23.96 28.31
N LYS A 176 0.98 -24.25 28.78
CA LYS A 176 1.96 -25.12 28.08
C LYS A 176 2.24 -24.68 26.65
N ALA A 177 2.22 -23.36 26.43
CA ALA A 177 2.56 -22.78 25.14
C ALA A 177 4.07 -22.88 24.87
N PRO A 178 4.52 -22.99 23.61
CA PRO A 178 5.94 -23.17 23.29
C PRO A 178 6.75 -21.89 23.55
N LEU A 179 7.63 -21.89 24.57
CA LEU A 179 8.45 -20.75 24.97
C LEU A 179 9.55 -20.41 23.95
N GLY A 180 10.12 -21.42 23.28
CA GLY A 180 11.14 -21.17 22.24
C GLY A 180 10.68 -20.22 21.13
N PRO A 181 9.54 -20.48 20.49
CA PRO A 181 8.91 -19.54 19.55
C PRO A 181 8.58 -18.17 20.16
N ALA A 182 8.18 -18.10 21.44
CA ALA A 182 7.92 -16.81 22.10
C ALA A 182 9.20 -15.97 22.29
N LEU A 183 10.32 -16.62 22.61
CA LEU A 183 11.64 -16.00 22.65
C LEU A 183 12.09 -15.52 21.29
N GLU A 184 11.89 -16.31 20.25
CA GLU A 184 12.28 -15.97 18.90
C GLU A 184 11.48 -14.78 18.34
N LEU A 185 10.18 -14.70 18.62
CA LEU A 185 9.33 -13.55 18.32
C LEU A 185 9.63 -12.35 19.22
N GLY A 186 10.47 -12.50 20.23
CA GLY A 186 10.83 -11.46 21.17
C GLY A 186 9.67 -11.03 22.07
N LEU A 187 8.67 -11.89 22.30
CA LEU A 187 7.56 -11.63 23.21
C LEU A 187 7.99 -11.69 24.67
N ILE A 188 8.89 -12.62 24.96
CA ILE A 188 9.54 -12.80 26.24
C ILE A 188 11.07 -12.84 26.05
N ARG A 189 11.81 -12.65 27.13
CA ARG A 189 13.29 -12.69 27.15
C ARG A 189 13.78 -13.47 28.36
N PRO A 190 14.98 -14.11 28.32
CA PRO A 190 15.55 -14.77 29.47
C PRO A 190 15.83 -13.78 30.60
N SER A 191 15.52 -14.15 31.82
CA SER A 191 15.81 -13.36 33.02
C SER A 191 17.27 -13.53 33.41
N GLN A 192 17.96 -12.42 33.70
CA GLN A 192 19.30 -12.46 34.29
C GLN A 192 19.25 -12.62 35.82
N LYS A 193 18.08 -12.36 36.43
CA LYS A 193 17.92 -12.39 37.90
C LYS A 193 17.46 -13.75 38.43
N GLN A 194 16.84 -14.56 37.56
CA GLN A 194 16.29 -15.86 37.91
C GLN A 194 16.76 -16.88 36.88
N GLU A 195 17.54 -17.85 37.31
CA GLU A 195 18.00 -18.94 36.42
C GLU A 195 16.80 -19.71 35.84
N GLY A 196 16.74 -19.84 34.52
CA GLY A 196 15.61 -20.47 33.82
C GLY A 196 14.33 -19.64 33.73
N GLY A 197 14.27 -18.43 34.31
CA GLY A 197 13.10 -17.57 34.27
C GLY A 197 13.04 -16.69 33.02
N TYR A 198 11.85 -16.14 32.76
CA TYR A 198 11.62 -15.23 31.63
C TYR A 198 10.97 -13.94 32.12
N TYR A 199 11.13 -12.87 31.32
CA TYR A 199 10.42 -11.61 31.51
C TYR A 199 9.79 -11.13 30.21
N ASP A 200 8.69 -10.35 30.33
CA ASP A 200 7.93 -9.85 29.21
C ASP A 200 8.64 -8.68 28.50
N LEU A 201 8.65 -8.65 27.17
CA LEU A 201 9.13 -7.51 26.40
C LEU A 201 8.24 -6.28 26.63
N PHE A 202 6.92 -6.48 26.52
CA PHE A 202 5.95 -5.40 26.69
C PHE A 202 5.43 -5.38 28.11
N ARG A 203 5.58 -4.23 28.78
CA ARG A 203 5.11 -4.00 30.15
C ARG A 203 4.56 -2.59 30.26
N ASN A 204 3.47 -2.43 31.02
CA ASN A 204 2.77 -1.16 31.22
C ASN A 204 2.44 -0.43 29.89
N ARG A 205 1.87 -1.18 28.92
CA ARG A 205 1.64 -0.65 27.56
C ARG A 205 0.27 -1.01 27.03
N VAL A 206 -0.36 -0.04 26.36
CA VAL A 206 -1.45 -0.33 25.42
C VAL A 206 -0.85 -1.11 24.25
N MET A 207 -1.45 -2.23 23.90
CA MET A 207 -0.97 -3.14 22.88
C MET A 207 -1.76 -3.02 21.58
N PHE A 208 -1.04 -2.88 20.48
CA PHE A 208 -1.56 -2.74 19.12
C PHE A 208 -1.12 -3.94 18.30
N PRO A 209 -1.99 -4.95 18.10
CA PRO A 209 -1.68 -6.05 17.20
C PRO A 209 -1.52 -5.54 15.76
N ILE A 210 -0.40 -5.90 15.12
CA ILE A 210 -0.09 -5.50 13.76
C ILE A 210 -0.38 -6.67 12.83
N LEU A 211 -1.39 -6.48 11.95
CA LEU A 211 -1.87 -7.51 11.05
C LEU A 211 -1.20 -7.37 9.68
N ASN A 212 -0.91 -8.48 9.04
CA ASN A 212 -0.57 -8.48 7.62
C ASN A 212 -1.83 -8.31 6.76
N SER A 213 -1.67 -8.18 5.44
CA SER A 213 -2.78 -8.02 4.49
C SER A 213 -3.81 -9.16 4.50
N ARG A 214 -3.50 -10.30 5.13
CA ARG A 214 -4.39 -11.47 5.28
C ARG A 214 -5.07 -11.53 6.65
N GLY A 215 -4.96 -10.51 7.49
CA GLY A 215 -5.54 -10.47 8.81
C GLY A 215 -4.85 -11.36 9.86
N LYS A 216 -3.63 -11.87 9.58
CA LYS A 216 -2.84 -12.63 10.56
C LYS A 216 -1.98 -11.66 11.37
N ILE A 217 -1.95 -11.83 12.70
CA ILE A 217 -1.16 -10.99 13.61
C ILE A 217 0.33 -11.34 13.43
N SER A 218 1.07 -10.42 12.85
CA SER A 218 2.50 -10.57 12.56
C SER A 218 3.37 -10.15 13.75
N GLY A 219 2.93 -9.17 14.53
CA GLY A 219 3.65 -8.64 15.69
C GLY A 219 2.81 -7.63 16.45
N PHE A 220 3.45 -6.86 17.29
CA PHE A 220 2.81 -5.91 18.18
C PHE A 220 3.55 -4.58 18.21
N GLY A 221 2.80 -3.49 18.34
CA GLY A 221 3.24 -2.23 18.88
C GLY A 221 2.78 -2.09 20.31
N GLY A 222 3.52 -1.36 21.14
CA GLY A 222 3.15 -1.06 22.51
C GLY A 222 3.42 0.39 22.86
N ARG A 223 2.39 1.18 23.25
CA ARG A 223 2.57 2.54 23.74
C ARG A 223 2.53 2.54 25.27
N ILE A 224 3.51 3.16 25.87
CA ILE A 224 3.58 3.31 27.33
C ILE A 224 2.45 4.19 27.84
N ILE A 225 1.95 3.85 29.05
CA ILE A 225 0.90 4.62 29.72
C ILE A 225 1.52 5.69 30.61
N ASP A 226 2.61 5.36 31.32
CA ASP A 226 3.32 6.33 32.17
C ASP A 226 4.44 7.01 31.38
N THR A 227 4.44 8.35 31.41
CA THR A 227 5.42 9.18 30.67
C THR A 227 6.86 9.09 31.20
N LYS A 228 7.07 8.47 32.36
CA LYS A 228 8.41 8.32 32.99
C LYS A 228 9.24 7.22 32.38
N ASP A 229 8.62 6.25 31.70
CA ASP A 229 9.33 5.15 31.04
C ASP A 229 9.66 5.45 29.57
N ASN A 230 10.76 4.92 29.06
CA ASN A 230 11.19 5.04 27.67
C ASN A 230 11.40 3.66 27.04
N PRO A 231 11.19 3.50 25.73
CA PRO A 231 10.67 4.48 24.73
C PRO A 231 9.15 4.62 24.77
N LYS A 232 8.61 5.78 24.34
CA LYS A 232 7.15 6.05 24.21
C LYS A 232 6.43 4.95 23.42
N TYR A 233 7.02 4.52 22.31
CA TYR A 233 6.55 3.39 21.50
C TYR A 233 7.63 2.30 21.42
N LEU A 234 7.20 1.07 21.56
CA LEU A 234 8.03 -0.12 21.39
C LEU A 234 7.33 -1.06 20.42
N ASN A 235 8.04 -1.55 19.42
CA ASN A 235 7.54 -2.53 18.47
C ASN A 235 8.24 -3.87 18.61
N SER A 236 7.56 -4.95 18.19
CA SER A 236 8.18 -6.26 18.01
C SER A 236 9.48 -6.15 17.23
N ASN A 237 10.45 -6.99 17.55
CA ASN A 237 11.67 -7.14 16.76
C ASN A 237 11.34 -7.73 15.39
N ASP A 238 12.16 -7.44 14.38
CA ASP A 238 12.04 -8.10 13.09
C ASP A 238 12.19 -9.61 13.26
N SER A 239 11.31 -10.33 12.55
CA SER A 239 11.24 -11.79 12.59
C SER A 239 10.83 -12.34 11.24
N LEU A 240 10.67 -13.66 11.13
CA LEU A 240 10.18 -14.31 9.91
C LEU A 240 8.78 -13.80 9.47
N ILE A 241 7.94 -13.38 10.42
CA ILE A 241 6.56 -12.94 10.15
C ILE A 241 6.36 -11.44 10.38
N PHE A 242 7.32 -10.73 10.92
CA PHE A 242 7.26 -9.29 11.20
C PHE A 242 8.47 -8.58 10.61
N GLN A 243 8.25 -7.75 9.62
CA GLN A 243 9.26 -6.86 9.02
C GLN A 243 8.66 -5.46 8.94
N LYS A 244 9.15 -4.55 9.78
CA LYS A 244 8.64 -3.16 9.88
C LYS A 244 8.59 -2.45 8.53
N SER A 245 9.55 -2.73 7.67
CA SER A 245 9.65 -2.15 6.33
C SER A 245 8.59 -2.62 5.33
N LYS A 246 7.79 -3.63 5.66
CA LYS A 246 6.79 -4.24 4.78
C LYS A 246 5.37 -4.24 5.34
N LEU A 247 5.21 -3.84 6.60
CA LEU A 247 3.93 -3.86 7.31
C LEU A 247 3.48 -2.44 7.63
N ALA A 248 2.21 -2.17 7.41
CA ALA A 248 1.57 -0.93 7.83
C ALA A 248 0.43 -1.24 8.81
N TYR A 249 0.39 -0.50 9.92
CA TYR A 249 -0.67 -0.63 10.92
C TYR A 249 -2.01 -0.16 10.34
N GLY A 250 -3.06 -0.91 10.58
CA GLY A 250 -4.40 -0.64 10.07
C GLY A 250 -4.64 -1.09 8.63
N LEU A 251 -3.62 -1.58 7.90
CA LEU A 251 -3.76 -1.91 6.49
C LEU A 251 -4.84 -2.98 6.22
N PHE A 252 -4.91 -4.03 7.05
CA PHE A 252 -5.92 -5.06 6.89
C PHE A 252 -7.33 -4.51 7.02
N GLN A 253 -7.56 -3.64 8.00
CA GLN A 253 -8.85 -3.00 8.23
C GLN A 253 -9.19 -1.99 7.12
N ALA A 254 -8.20 -1.25 6.65
CA ALA A 254 -8.35 -0.16 5.68
C ALA A 254 -8.45 -0.63 4.22
N GLN A 255 -7.90 -1.78 3.84
CA GLN A 255 -7.64 -2.15 2.44
C GLN A 255 -8.89 -2.14 1.54
N LYS A 256 -10.07 -2.48 2.06
CA LYS A 256 -11.33 -2.39 1.32
C LYS A 256 -11.67 -0.92 1.04
N HIS A 257 -11.67 -0.09 2.06
CA HIS A 257 -11.98 1.34 1.92
C HIS A 257 -10.96 2.09 1.07
N ILE A 258 -9.68 1.69 1.13
CA ILE A 258 -8.62 2.22 0.26
C ILE A 258 -8.96 1.95 -1.21
N ARG A 259 -9.38 0.73 -1.56
CA ARG A 259 -9.78 0.38 -2.93
C ARG A 259 -11.05 1.11 -3.35
N ASP A 260 -12.07 1.13 -2.48
CA ASP A 260 -13.36 1.77 -2.79
C ASP A 260 -13.20 3.28 -3.04
N LEU A 261 -12.28 3.95 -2.32
CA LEU A 261 -12.00 5.39 -2.44
C LEU A 261 -10.82 5.70 -3.38
N ASP A 262 -10.11 4.68 -3.86
CA ASP A 262 -8.88 4.80 -4.65
C ASP A 262 -7.85 5.76 -4.01
N THR A 263 -7.88 5.85 -2.69
CA THR A 263 -7.07 6.79 -1.90
C THR A 263 -6.66 6.15 -0.59
N VAL A 264 -5.38 6.25 -0.25
CA VAL A 264 -4.85 5.90 1.07
C VAL A 264 -4.31 7.14 1.76
N ILE A 265 -4.58 7.26 3.05
CA ILE A 265 -4.05 8.32 3.93
C ILE A 265 -3.05 7.65 4.87
N ILE A 266 -1.85 8.22 4.97
CA ILE A 266 -0.79 7.73 5.84
C ILE A 266 -0.57 8.77 6.93
N VAL A 267 -0.73 8.34 8.18
CA VAL A 267 -0.46 9.12 9.40
C VAL A 267 0.78 8.57 10.13
N GLU A 268 1.25 9.26 11.17
CA GLU A 268 2.50 8.88 11.86
C GLU A 268 2.28 7.81 12.93
N GLY A 269 1.21 7.91 13.72
CA GLY A 269 0.99 7.13 14.92
C GLY A 269 -0.15 6.12 14.86
N TYR A 270 -0.12 5.16 15.78
CA TYR A 270 -1.18 4.15 15.90
C TYR A 270 -2.49 4.73 16.42
N PHE A 271 -2.41 5.69 17.35
CA PHE A 271 -3.61 6.38 17.83
C PHE A 271 -4.24 7.26 16.78
N ASP A 272 -3.46 7.87 15.88
CA ASP A 272 -4.00 8.67 14.78
C ASP A 272 -4.84 7.80 13.84
N VAL A 273 -4.35 6.58 13.51
CA VAL A 273 -5.14 5.62 12.74
C VAL A 273 -6.46 5.31 13.45
N LEU A 274 -6.41 5.00 14.74
CA LEU A 274 -7.59 4.61 15.51
C LEU A 274 -8.60 5.75 15.65
N ALA A 275 -8.12 6.97 15.90
CA ALA A 275 -8.95 8.17 15.99
C ALA A 275 -9.61 8.47 14.62
N MET A 276 -8.85 8.43 13.54
CA MET A 276 -9.37 8.63 12.19
C MET A 276 -10.44 7.57 11.85
N HIS A 277 -10.19 6.28 12.14
CA HIS A 277 -11.18 5.22 11.94
C HIS A 277 -12.43 5.46 12.81
N SER A 278 -12.26 5.86 14.07
CA SER A 278 -13.37 6.20 14.97
C SER A 278 -14.20 7.38 14.49
N ALA A 279 -13.56 8.30 13.75
CA ALA A 279 -14.24 9.44 13.13
C ALA A 279 -14.92 9.09 11.80
N GLY A 280 -14.65 7.90 11.21
CA GLY A 280 -15.24 7.43 9.96
C GLY A 280 -14.30 7.49 8.75
N PHE A 281 -13.02 7.83 8.91
CA PHE A 281 -12.00 7.80 7.86
C PHE A 281 -11.31 6.44 7.85
N HIS A 282 -11.91 5.46 7.18
CA HIS A 282 -11.46 4.07 7.24
C HIS A 282 -10.33 3.69 6.25
N ASN A 283 -9.90 4.61 5.39
CA ASN A 283 -8.79 4.42 4.44
C ASN A 283 -7.45 4.94 4.99
N VAL A 284 -7.28 4.94 6.31
CA VAL A 284 -6.11 5.47 7.03
C VAL A 284 -5.25 4.34 7.56
N ILE A 285 -3.93 4.48 7.41
CA ILE A 285 -2.91 3.55 7.90
C ILE A 285 -1.73 4.32 8.51
N ALA A 286 -0.87 3.63 9.24
CA ALA A 286 0.42 4.19 9.69
C ALA A 286 1.58 3.24 9.41
N SER A 287 2.78 3.78 9.31
CA SER A 287 3.99 2.97 9.34
C SER A 287 4.21 2.37 10.73
N CYS A 288 4.93 1.26 10.81
CA CYS A 288 5.19 0.59 12.10
C CYS A 288 6.41 1.17 12.83
N GLY A 289 6.41 2.50 13.08
CA GLY A 289 7.51 3.20 13.77
C GLY A 289 8.81 3.26 12.96
N THR A 290 8.70 3.28 11.66
CA THR A 290 9.80 3.52 10.70
C THR A 290 9.34 4.53 9.65
N SER A 291 10.29 5.20 9.00
CA SER A 291 9.96 6.00 7.81
C SER A 291 9.30 5.13 6.74
N LEU A 292 8.53 5.76 5.86
CA LEU A 292 7.94 5.07 4.70
C LEU A 292 9.06 4.44 3.85
N THR A 293 8.81 3.22 3.34
CA THR A 293 9.81 2.43 2.59
C THR A 293 9.34 2.17 1.16
N GLU A 294 10.27 1.73 0.30
CA GLU A 294 9.92 1.29 -1.06
C GLU A 294 8.91 0.14 -1.06
N GLU A 295 9.03 -0.78 -0.11
CA GLU A 295 8.12 -1.92 -0.02
C GLU A 295 6.70 -1.48 0.38
N HIS A 296 6.59 -0.48 1.27
CA HIS A 296 5.30 0.15 1.57
C HIS A 296 4.70 0.77 0.30
N LEU A 297 5.46 1.56 -0.46
CA LEU A 297 4.95 2.19 -1.69
C LEU A 297 4.57 1.17 -2.77
N LYS A 298 5.35 0.10 -2.95
CA LYS A 298 5.02 -1.00 -3.87
C LYS A 298 3.71 -1.71 -3.48
N LEU A 299 3.45 -1.84 -2.18
CA LEU A 299 2.22 -2.43 -1.68
C LEU A 299 1.03 -1.50 -1.91
N LEU A 300 1.16 -0.23 -1.52
CA LEU A 300 0.08 0.76 -1.59
C LEU A 300 -0.31 1.11 -3.03
N ARG A 301 0.66 1.17 -3.95
CA ARG A 301 0.41 1.38 -5.38
C ARG A 301 -0.54 0.33 -6.01
N LYS A 302 -0.60 -0.88 -5.44
CA LYS A 302 -1.54 -1.93 -5.88
C LYS A 302 -2.96 -1.71 -5.35
N LEU A 303 -3.13 -0.87 -4.35
CA LEU A 303 -4.39 -0.67 -3.64
C LEU A 303 -5.06 0.65 -3.99
N ALA A 304 -4.27 1.70 -4.28
CA ALA A 304 -4.78 3.04 -4.57
C ALA A 304 -3.88 3.80 -5.56
N SER A 305 -4.49 4.67 -6.37
CA SER A 305 -3.78 5.60 -7.26
C SER A 305 -3.33 6.87 -6.53
N LYS A 306 -4.01 7.27 -5.46
CA LYS A 306 -3.71 8.46 -4.66
C LYS A 306 -3.20 8.08 -3.27
N ILE A 307 -1.99 8.56 -2.91
CA ILE A 307 -1.37 8.36 -1.60
C ILE A 307 -1.19 9.74 -0.97
N ILE A 308 -1.84 9.97 0.17
CA ILE A 308 -1.80 11.24 0.91
C ILE A 308 -1.00 11.02 2.19
N LEU A 309 0.00 11.86 2.44
CA LEU A 309 0.72 11.92 3.70
C LEU A 309 0.08 13.01 4.56
N LEU A 310 -0.43 12.62 5.71
CA LEU A 310 -1.00 13.50 6.74
C LEU A 310 -0.10 13.40 7.96
N PHE A 311 1.01 14.14 7.94
CA PHE A 311 2.03 14.14 8.98
C PHE A 311 1.95 15.42 9.79
N ASP A 312 2.59 15.41 10.96
CA ASP A 312 2.61 16.55 11.86
C ASP A 312 3.17 17.80 11.17
N GLY A 313 2.65 18.98 11.53
CA GLY A 313 3.04 20.25 10.92
C GLY A 313 4.45 20.75 11.30
N ASP A 314 5.15 20.02 12.15
CA ASP A 314 6.50 20.34 12.62
C ASP A 314 7.60 20.12 11.56
N GLN A 315 8.83 20.47 11.89
CA GLN A 315 9.96 20.31 10.94
C GLN A 315 10.27 18.85 10.65
N ALA A 316 10.10 17.95 11.64
CA ALA A 316 10.37 16.52 11.47
C ALA A 316 9.37 15.87 10.50
N GLY A 317 8.08 16.23 10.60
CA GLY A 317 7.04 15.78 9.67
C GLY A 317 7.27 16.31 8.24
N LYS A 318 7.64 17.60 8.09
CA LYS A 318 8.01 18.17 6.77
C LYS A 318 9.19 17.45 6.13
N ASP A 319 10.24 17.17 6.90
CA ASP A 319 11.41 16.41 6.43
C ASP A 319 11.05 14.96 6.08
N ALA A 320 10.13 14.35 6.82
CA ALA A 320 9.61 13.01 6.54
C ALA A 320 8.78 12.99 5.24
N MET A 321 7.96 14.02 4.99
CA MET A 321 7.23 14.18 3.72
C MET A 321 8.18 14.34 2.54
N GLU A 322 9.23 15.17 2.66
CA GLU A 322 10.22 15.35 1.59
C GLU A 322 10.96 14.05 1.29
N ARG A 323 11.44 13.34 2.31
CA ARG A 323 12.08 12.02 2.13
C ARG A 323 11.14 11.03 1.45
N SER A 324 9.87 11.00 1.85
CA SER A 324 8.85 10.14 1.27
C SER A 324 8.55 10.50 -0.19
N MET A 325 8.49 11.80 -0.51
CA MET A 325 8.34 12.29 -1.89
C MET A 325 9.46 11.78 -2.79
N VAL A 326 10.72 11.95 -2.36
CA VAL A 326 11.89 11.46 -3.13
C VAL A 326 11.80 9.95 -3.36
N LEU A 327 11.39 9.21 -2.34
CA LEU A 327 11.18 7.76 -2.45
C LEU A 327 10.07 7.43 -3.45
N GLY A 328 8.96 8.16 -3.40
CA GLY A 328 7.84 8.03 -4.35
C GLY A 328 8.28 8.28 -5.80
N LEU A 329 9.02 9.37 -6.04
CA LEU A 329 9.53 9.69 -7.37
C LEU A 329 10.41 8.57 -7.95
N LYS A 330 11.28 7.96 -7.14
CA LYS A 330 12.09 6.79 -7.55
C LYS A 330 11.24 5.61 -7.99
N GLN A 331 10.04 5.45 -7.41
CA GLN A 331 9.09 4.39 -7.75
C GLN A 331 8.07 4.79 -8.83
N GLY A 332 8.21 6.00 -9.42
CA GLY A 332 7.29 6.55 -10.42
C GLY A 332 5.93 6.95 -9.84
N LEU A 333 5.88 7.31 -8.55
CA LEU A 333 4.67 7.73 -7.84
C LEU A 333 4.72 9.22 -7.53
N VAL A 334 3.58 9.90 -7.68
CA VAL A 334 3.37 11.24 -7.16
C VAL A 334 2.64 11.11 -5.82
N LEU A 335 3.34 11.48 -4.74
CA LEU A 335 2.73 11.53 -3.42
C LEU A 335 2.11 12.89 -3.17
N TYR A 336 1.00 12.87 -2.46
CA TYR A 336 0.30 14.07 -2.00
C TYR A 336 0.62 14.30 -0.53
N GLY A 337 0.59 15.54 -0.12
CA GLY A 337 0.76 15.94 1.28
C GLY A 337 -0.29 16.94 1.69
N THR A 338 -0.59 16.97 2.97
CA THR A 338 -1.34 18.04 3.60
C THR A 338 -0.73 18.32 4.95
N ALA A 339 -0.76 19.56 5.37
CA ALA A 339 -0.25 19.97 6.67
C ALA A 339 -1.42 20.04 7.67
N LEU A 340 -1.22 19.47 8.84
CA LEU A 340 -2.06 19.75 9.98
C LEU A 340 -1.82 21.19 10.47
N PRO A 341 -2.82 21.84 11.06
CA PRO A 341 -2.60 23.10 11.77
C PRO A 341 -1.50 22.90 12.82
N ASP A 342 -0.70 23.95 13.06
CA ASP A 342 0.50 23.92 13.89
C ASP A 342 0.35 23.07 15.16
N VAL A 343 1.24 22.04 15.28
CA VAL A 343 1.42 21.21 16.47
C VAL A 343 0.23 20.31 16.87
N MET A 344 -0.79 20.14 16.02
CA MET A 344 -1.95 19.27 16.33
C MET A 344 -1.81 17.91 15.64
N ASP A 345 -2.07 16.84 16.41
CA ASP A 345 -2.23 15.48 15.88
C ASP A 345 -3.67 15.29 15.31
N PRO A 346 -3.90 14.31 14.42
CA PRO A 346 -5.24 14.01 13.89
C PRO A 346 -6.29 13.76 14.98
N ASP A 347 -5.91 13.09 16.08
CA ASP A 347 -6.80 12.81 17.20
C ASP A 347 -7.19 14.09 17.95
N GLU A 348 -6.33 15.09 18.03
CA GLU A 348 -6.61 16.38 18.67
C GLU A 348 -7.58 17.25 17.85
N ILE A 349 -7.58 17.13 16.53
CA ILE A 349 -8.56 17.82 15.67
C ILE A 349 -9.93 17.19 15.81
N LEU A 350 -9.98 15.86 15.87
CA LEU A 350 -11.22 15.09 15.81
C LEU A 350 -11.91 14.95 17.17
N PHE A 351 -11.13 14.90 18.25
CA PHE A 351 -11.64 14.57 19.58
C PHE A 351 -11.12 15.52 20.64
N ASP A 352 -11.95 15.78 21.64
CA ASP A 352 -11.56 16.44 22.89
C ASP A 352 -10.71 15.47 23.71
N GLN A 353 -9.46 15.83 23.99
CA GLN A 353 -8.48 14.96 24.66
C GLN A 353 -8.79 14.70 26.14
N THR A 354 -9.73 15.47 26.73
CA THR A 354 -10.16 15.31 28.12
C THR A 354 -11.32 14.33 28.23
N THR A 355 -12.29 14.46 27.32
CA THR A 355 -13.54 13.70 27.36
C THR A 355 -13.58 12.53 26.37
N GLY A 356 -12.72 12.53 25.37
CA GLY A 356 -12.75 11.57 24.24
C GLY A 356 -13.95 11.74 23.32
N GLN A 357 -14.74 12.80 23.49
CA GLN A 357 -15.91 13.07 22.64
C GLN A 357 -15.48 13.72 21.33
N LYS A 358 -16.26 13.47 20.28
CA LYS A 358 -16.04 14.14 18.99
C LYS A 358 -16.19 15.64 19.14
N LYS A 359 -15.26 16.39 18.58
CA LYS A 359 -15.35 17.86 18.50
C LYS A 359 -16.38 18.27 17.45
N ASP A 360 -17.18 19.26 17.77
CA ASP A 360 -18.08 19.88 16.80
C ASP A 360 -17.25 20.47 15.64
N GLY A 361 -17.63 20.11 14.40
CA GLY A 361 -16.91 20.54 13.20
C GLY A 361 -15.57 19.82 12.93
N GLY A 362 -15.06 19.00 13.86
CA GLY A 362 -13.76 18.33 13.69
C GLY A 362 -13.70 17.43 12.46
N ASN A 363 -14.77 16.68 12.18
CA ASN A 363 -14.85 15.85 10.97
C ASN A 363 -14.84 16.70 9.69
N ASP A 364 -15.51 17.83 9.66
CA ASP A 364 -15.56 18.68 8.45
C ASP A 364 -14.23 19.39 8.25
N GLN A 365 -13.60 19.85 9.31
CA GLN A 365 -12.22 20.38 9.28
C GLN A 365 -11.24 19.33 8.73
N MET A 366 -11.31 18.09 9.19
CA MET A 366 -10.45 17.02 8.69
C MET A 366 -10.71 16.68 7.21
N LYS A 367 -11.97 16.70 6.77
CA LYS A 367 -12.31 16.55 5.34
C LYS A 367 -11.71 17.67 4.50
N GLU A 368 -11.77 18.91 4.95
CA GLU A 368 -11.17 20.06 4.26
C GLU A 368 -9.66 19.91 4.16
N ILE A 369 -8.99 19.54 5.26
CA ILE A 369 -7.54 19.27 5.27
C ILE A 369 -7.18 18.19 4.23
N ILE A 370 -7.90 17.09 4.19
CA ILE A 370 -7.67 16.01 3.24
C ILE A 370 -7.98 16.46 1.79
N ALA A 371 -9.03 17.24 1.59
CA ALA A 371 -9.42 17.76 0.28
C ALA A 371 -8.37 18.74 -0.30
N GLN A 372 -7.70 19.49 0.56
CA GLN A 372 -6.63 20.43 0.21
C GLN A 372 -5.28 19.74 -0.05
N ALA A 373 -5.22 18.40 -0.01
CA ALA A 373 -3.97 17.69 -0.27
C ALA A 373 -3.41 18.02 -1.66
N PHE A 374 -2.17 18.43 -1.71
CA PHE A 374 -1.43 18.90 -2.89
C PHE A 374 -0.30 17.93 -3.29
N PRO A 375 0.10 17.89 -4.56
CA PRO A 375 1.27 17.12 -4.97
C PRO A 375 2.53 17.64 -4.29
N LEU A 376 3.22 16.79 -3.52
CA LEU A 376 4.38 17.18 -2.73
C LEU A 376 5.52 17.75 -3.59
N LEU A 377 5.74 17.17 -4.79
CA LEU A 377 6.78 17.67 -5.69
C LEU A 377 6.54 19.14 -6.08
N ASP A 378 5.32 19.47 -6.48
CA ASP A 378 4.98 20.82 -6.96
C ASP A 378 5.08 21.84 -5.83
N ASN A 379 4.57 21.51 -4.65
CA ASN A 379 4.67 22.35 -3.46
C ASN A 379 6.14 22.56 -3.02
N ASN A 380 6.94 21.50 -3.02
CA ASN A 380 8.35 21.61 -2.64
C ASN A 380 9.15 22.44 -3.66
N ILE A 381 8.86 22.31 -4.96
CA ILE A 381 9.44 23.18 -5.98
C ILE A 381 9.09 24.64 -5.71
N GLU A 382 7.83 24.96 -5.43
CA GLU A 382 7.39 26.33 -5.13
C GLU A 382 8.08 26.90 -3.87
N ASN A 383 8.25 26.08 -2.84
CA ASN A 383 8.95 26.49 -1.63
C ASN A 383 10.44 26.77 -1.87
N GLU A 384 11.12 25.94 -2.66
CA GLU A 384 12.52 26.18 -3.03
C GLU A 384 12.66 27.40 -3.96
N ILE A 385 11.72 27.65 -4.86
CA ILE A 385 11.69 28.87 -5.67
C ILE A 385 11.55 30.10 -4.77
N LYS A 386 10.61 30.11 -3.82
CA LYS A 386 10.46 31.22 -2.85
C LYS A 386 11.74 31.43 -2.06
N ARG A 387 12.42 30.36 -1.64
CA ARG A 387 13.69 30.42 -0.93
C ARG A 387 14.81 31.03 -1.79
N SER A 388 14.82 30.71 -3.08
CA SER A 388 15.84 31.18 -4.04
C SER A 388 15.93 32.70 -4.21
N HIS A 389 14.87 33.43 -3.86
CA HIS A 389 14.82 34.89 -3.95
C HIS A 389 15.60 35.60 -2.85
N LYS A 390 16.10 34.88 -1.82
CA LYS A 390 16.82 35.48 -0.70
C LYS A 390 18.23 36.01 -1.13
N ASN A 391 18.98 35.19 -1.86
CA ASN A 391 20.30 35.52 -2.35
C ASN A 391 20.76 34.54 -3.45
N LEU A 392 21.91 34.79 -4.04
CA LEU A 392 22.45 34.00 -5.15
C LEU A 392 22.87 32.58 -4.72
N GLU A 393 23.35 32.43 -3.49
CA GLU A 393 23.74 31.12 -2.93
C GLU A 393 22.51 30.23 -2.73
N GLU A 394 21.46 30.75 -2.10
CA GLU A 394 20.18 30.05 -1.92
C GLU A 394 19.56 29.69 -3.29
N LYS A 395 19.68 30.58 -4.29
CA LYS A 395 19.23 30.29 -5.66
C LYS A 395 19.97 29.10 -6.24
N THR A 396 21.27 29.01 -6.03
CA THR A 396 22.08 27.89 -6.52
C THR A 396 21.70 26.58 -5.83
N ILE A 397 21.50 26.60 -4.52
CA ILE A 397 21.10 25.42 -3.72
C ILE A 397 19.71 24.93 -4.16
N ALA A 398 18.73 25.83 -4.25
CA ALA A 398 17.37 25.53 -4.68
C ALA A 398 17.35 24.93 -6.09
N THR A 399 18.10 25.50 -7.03
CA THR A 399 18.19 25.00 -8.41
C THR A 399 18.72 23.58 -8.47
N LYS A 400 19.79 23.26 -7.73
CA LYS A 400 20.35 21.91 -7.67
C LYS A 400 19.34 20.91 -7.09
N LYS A 401 18.71 21.27 -5.99
CA LYS A 401 17.72 20.43 -5.31
C LYS A 401 16.52 20.11 -6.21
N ILE A 402 15.98 21.13 -6.89
CA ILE A 402 14.88 20.95 -7.86
C ILE A 402 15.32 20.06 -9.03
N ALA A 403 16.54 20.27 -9.55
CA ALA A 403 17.08 19.44 -10.63
C ALA A 403 17.18 17.96 -10.22
N GLU A 404 17.64 17.67 -8.99
CA GLU A 404 17.68 16.31 -8.45
C GLU A 404 16.28 15.67 -8.39
N TRP A 405 15.27 16.38 -7.92
CA TRP A 405 13.89 15.88 -7.87
C TRP A 405 13.33 15.63 -9.29
N LEU A 406 13.53 16.56 -10.21
CA LEU A 406 13.06 16.43 -11.59
C LEU A 406 13.79 15.29 -12.34
N ALA A 407 15.04 14.99 -11.98
CA ALA A 407 15.76 13.83 -12.51
C ALA A 407 15.11 12.50 -12.14
N LEU A 408 14.49 12.42 -10.97
CA LEU A 408 13.79 11.24 -10.48
C LEU A 408 12.37 11.09 -11.05
N PHE A 409 11.77 12.18 -11.53
CA PHE A 409 10.41 12.19 -12.05
C PHE A 409 10.32 11.47 -13.39
N GLN A 410 9.59 10.37 -13.46
CA GLN A 410 9.65 9.42 -14.58
C GLN A 410 8.82 9.84 -15.80
N ASP A 411 7.73 10.60 -15.62
CA ASP A 411 6.92 11.08 -16.73
C ASP A 411 7.68 12.21 -17.49
N PRO A 412 8.08 11.98 -18.76
CA PRO A 412 8.87 12.95 -19.50
C PRO A 412 8.10 14.24 -19.82
N ILE A 413 6.78 14.15 -20.04
CA ILE A 413 5.95 15.32 -20.35
C ILE A 413 5.77 16.17 -19.09
N GLY A 414 5.36 15.55 -18.00
CA GLY A 414 5.18 16.23 -16.72
C GLY A 414 6.49 16.84 -16.19
N ARG A 415 7.64 16.19 -16.45
CA ARG A 415 8.95 16.74 -16.13
C ARG A 415 9.28 17.97 -16.97
N GLU A 416 9.02 17.94 -18.27
CA GLU A 416 9.30 19.07 -19.16
C GLU A 416 8.47 20.31 -18.80
N ILE A 417 7.18 20.11 -18.48
CA ILE A 417 6.28 21.18 -18.03
C ILE A 417 6.82 21.85 -16.76
N ARG A 418 7.23 21.05 -15.76
CA ARG A 418 7.79 21.57 -14.50
C ARG A 418 9.13 22.26 -14.72
N MET A 419 9.97 21.69 -15.56
CA MET A 419 11.26 22.28 -15.92
C MET A 419 11.09 23.64 -16.60
N GLN A 420 10.08 23.78 -17.47
CA GLN A 420 9.78 25.06 -18.12
C GLN A 420 9.33 26.12 -17.11
N LYS A 421 8.40 25.75 -16.19
CA LYS A 421 7.96 26.64 -15.11
C LYS A 421 9.15 27.09 -14.25
N VAL A 422 9.97 26.17 -13.78
CA VAL A 422 11.13 26.46 -12.92
C VAL A 422 12.15 27.33 -13.64
N SER A 423 12.44 27.04 -14.92
CA SER A 423 13.36 27.84 -15.78
C SER A 423 12.89 29.29 -15.86
N GLN A 424 11.62 29.52 -16.09
CA GLN A 424 11.04 30.88 -16.19
C GLN A 424 11.10 31.61 -14.83
N GLU A 425 10.69 30.96 -13.75
CA GLU A 425 10.64 31.61 -12.43
C GLU A 425 12.02 31.89 -11.83
N LEU A 426 13.01 31.01 -12.09
CA LEU A 426 14.38 31.21 -11.64
C LEU A 426 15.23 32.06 -12.62
N GLY A 427 14.78 32.28 -13.85
CA GLY A 427 15.58 32.94 -14.89
C GLY A 427 16.85 32.16 -15.23
N ILE A 428 16.77 30.84 -15.29
CA ILE A 428 17.89 29.91 -15.57
C ILE A 428 17.56 29.10 -16.82
N GLN A 429 18.50 28.97 -17.75
CA GLN A 429 18.31 28.17 -18.96
C GLN A 429 18.11 26.68 -18.61
N LYS A 430 17.20 25.98 -19.31
CA LYS A 430 16.84 24.57 -19.06
C LYS A 430 18.05 23.63 -19.13
N GLU A 431 18.99 23.95 -20.04
CA GLU A 431 20.19 23.14 -20.29
C GLU A 431 21.10 23.06 -19.05
N LEU A 432 21.05 24.09 -18.19
CA LEU A 432 21.84 24.16 -16.95
C LEU A 432 21.35 23.21 -15.84
N PHE A 433 20.14 22.68 -15.99
CA PHE A 433 19.66 21.62 -15.06
C PHE A 433 20.36 20.28 -15.30
N GLY A 434 21.12 20.12 -16.40
CA GLY A 434 21.90 18.91 -16.69
C GLY A 434 21.07 17.63 -16.88
N LEU A 435 19.76 17.76 -17.03
CA LEU A 435 18.85 16.63 -17.16
C LEU A 435 18.91 16.08 -18.59
N LYS A 436 19.40 14.84 -18.72
CA LYS A 436 19.32 14.14 -20.01
C LYS A 436 17.84 13.91 -20.38
N PRO A 437 17.47 14.05 -21.68
CA PRO A 437 16.14 13.65 -22.13
C PRO A 437 15.90 12.19 -21.71
N ILE A 438 14.75 11.88 -21.14
CA ILE A 438 14.33 10.48 -20.99
C ILE A 438 13.99 10.01 -22.40
N LEU A 439 15.00 9.54 -23.12
CA LEU A 439 14.76 8.72 -24.29
C LEU A 439 13.97 7.52 -23.76
N SER A 440 12.73 7.37 -24.23
CA SER A 440 11.99 6.13 -24.04
C SER A 440 12.99 5.00 -24.32
N LYS A 441 13.20 4.12 -23.37
CA LYS A 441 13.77 2.81 -23.69
C LYS A 441 12.75 2.20 -24.66
N GLN A 442 12.97 2.48 -25.94
CA GLN A 442 12.39 1.63 -26.97
C GLN A 442 12.86 0.25 -26.57
N ASP A 443 11.92 -0.56 -26.11
CA ASP A 443 12.12 -1.98 -26.01
C ASP A 443 12.89 -2.39 -27.24
N LYS A 444 14.08 -2.91 -27.06
CA LYS A 444 14.77 -3.64 -28.11
C LYS A 444 13.85 -4.81 -28.44
N LYS A 445 12.89 -4.56 -29.32
CA LYS A 445 12.21 -5.65 -30.01
C LYS A 445 13.31 -6.52 -30.58
N PRO A 446 13.28 -7.83 -30.37
CA PRO A 446 14.25 -8.73 -31.00
C PRO A 446 14.23 -8.40 -32.49
N SER A 447 15.38 -8.11 -33.05
CA SER A 447 15.56 -7.82 -34.46
C SER A 447 15.12 -9.04 -35.25
N LEU A 448 13.88 -9.06 -35.69
CA LEU A 448 13.48 -9.91 -36.81
C LEU A 448 14.26 -9.40 -37.99
N LYS A 449 15.25 -10.19 -38.42
CA LYS A 449 15.97 -9.97 -39.67
C LYS A 449 14.96 -10.06 -40.81
N TYR A 450 14.35 -8.96 -41.16
CA TYR A 450 13.65 -8.84 -42.42
C TYR A 450 14.68 -8.82 -43.55
N LYS A 451 14.63 -9.82 -44.41
CA LYS A 451 15.32 -9.79 -45.68
C LYS A 451 14.86 -8.56 -46.44
N ASN A 452 15.82 -7.70 -46.83
CA ASN A 452 15.59 -6.53 -47.66
C ASN A 452 14.91 -6.95 -48.97
N THR A 453 13.60 -6.69 -49.05
CA THR A 453 12.97 -6.44 -50.33
C THR A 453 12.92 -4.91 -50.49
N SER A 454 13.48 -4.45 -51.59
CA SER A 454 13.64 -3.03 -51.95
C SER A 454 12.32 -2.26 -51.80
N SER A 455 12.18 -1.50 -50.70
CA SER A 455 11.09 -0.53 -50.57
C SER A 455 11.46 0.75 -51.31
N LYS A 456 10.68 1.11 -52.30
CA LYS A 456 10.71 2.44 -52.94
C LYS A 456 10.54 3.46 -51.86
N ALA A 457 11.49 4.39 -51.73
CA ALA A 457 11.42 5.47 -50.75
C ALA A 457 10.14 6.32 -51.03
N ILE A 458 9.31 6.48 -50.01
CA ILE A 458 8.12 7.34 -50.05
C ILE A 458 8.59 8.76 -50.33
N SER A 459 8.07 9.38 -51.42
CA SER A 459 8.47 10.72 -51.85
C SER A 459 8.11 11.76 -50.77
N VAL A 460 8.84 12.90 -50.76
CA VAL A 460 8.54 14.02 -49.83
C VAL A 460 7.09 14.49 -50.02
N ARG A 461 6.58 14.43 -51.26
CA ARG A 461 5.19 14.74 -51.62
C ARG A 461 4.18 13.81 -50.94
N ASP A 462 4.47 12.51 -50.91
CA ASP A 462 3.60 11.52 -50.25
C ASP A 462 3.62 11.66 -48.72
N LYS A 463 4.74 12.05 -48.14
CA LYS A 463 4.82 12.36 -46.70
C LYS A 463 3.99 13.59 -46.33
N ILE A 464 4.03 14.62 -47.12
CA ILE A 464 3.22 15.85 -46.93
C ILE A 464 1.73 15.52 -47.05
N LEU A 465 1.36 14.72 -48.06
CA LEU A 465 -0.03 14.27 -48.22
C LEU A 465 -0.52 13.44 -47.04
N LEU A 466 0.31 12.51 -46.52
CA LEU A 466 -0.02 11.71 -45.35
C LEU A 466 -0.18 12.56 -44.09
N CYS A 467 0.65 13.59 -43.90
CA CYS A 467 0.51 14.54 -42.81
C CYS A 467 -0.75 15.38 -42.90
N ALA A 468 -1.13 15.83 -44.10
CA ALA A 468 -2.33 16.61 -44.33
C ALA A 468 -3.59 15.76 -44.08
N VAL A 469 -3.58 14.49 -44.50
CA VAL A 469 -4.69 13.55 -44.29
C VAL A 469 -4.90 13.22 -42.81
N LEU A 470 -3.82 13.17 -42.03
CA LEU A 470 -3.88 12.87 -40.58
C LEU A 470 -4.32 14.08 -39.72
N GLN A 471 -4.46 15.28 -40.33
CA GLN A 471 -4.90 16.49 -39.63
C GLN A 471 -6.35 16.91 -39.95
N ASP A 472 -7.02 16.26 -40.92
CA ASP A 472 -8.35 16.64 -41.34
C ASP A 472 -9.31 15.45 -41.30
N GLU A 473 -10.23 15.46 -40.32
CA GLU A 473 -11.25 14.38 -40.12
C GLU A 473 -12.17 14.18 -41.33
N ALA A 474 -12.45 15.23 -42.13
CA ALA A 474 -13.26 15.14 -43.32
C ALA A 474 -12.56 14.34 -44.44
N ILE A 475 -11.24 14.51 -44.57
CA ILE A 475 -10.45 13.75 -45.56
C ILE A 475 -10.33 12.29 -45.15
N ILE A 476 -10.17 12.01 -43.83
CA ILE A 476 -10.17 10.63 -43.31
C ILE A 476 -11.47 9.92 -43.61
N SER A 477 -12.62 10.58 -43.42
CA SER A 477 -13.93 10.01 -43.68
C SER A 477 -14.10 9.69 -45.19
N LEU A 478 -13.64 10.58 -46.07
CA LEU A 478 -13.69 10.40 -47.52
C LEU A 478 -12.80 9.22 -47.99
N LEU A 479 -11.67 9.03 -47.41
CA LEU A 479 -10.76 7.91 -47.71
C LEU A 479 -11.29 6.58 -47.21
N LEU A 480 -12.02 6.56 -46.09
CA LEU A 480 -12.67 5.36 -45.56
C LEU A 480 -13.88 4.92 -46.42
N GLU A 481 -14.65 5.85 -47.01
CA GLU A 481 -15.73 5.55 -47.94
C GLU A 481 -15.25 4.95 -49.27
N HIS A 482 -14.06 5.35 -49.74
CA HIS A 482 -13.52 4.90 -51.04
C HIS A 482 -12.44 3.80 -50.93
N LYS A 483 -12.35 3.09 -49.81
CA LYS A 483 -11.35 2.02 -49.50
C LYS A 483 -11.25 0.91 -50.56
N LYS A 484 -12.17 0.80 -51.53
CA LYS A 484 -12.16 -0.21 -52.60
C LYS A 484 -11.45 0.23 -53.88
N LYS A 485 -10.89 1.44 -53.96
CA LYS A 485 -10.30 2.00 -55.21
C LYS A 485 -8.85 2.51 -55.05
N LEU A 486 -8.15 2.17 -53.98
CA LEU A 486 -6.73 2.47 -53.87
C LEU A 486 -5.92 1.24 -54.31
N PRO A 487 -4.89 1.40 -55.19
CA PRO A 487 -4.08 0.31 -55.68
C PRO A 487 -3.19 -0.34 -54.62
#